data_5845e3dee4b2025d08ff2281cab80840
#
_entry.id   5845e3dee4b2025d08ff2281cab80840
#
_cell.length_a   1.000
_cell.length_b   1.000
_cell.length_c   1.000
_cell.angle_alpha   90.00
_cell.angle_beta   90.00
_cell.angle_gamma   90.00
#
_symmetry.space_group_name_H-M   'P 1'
#
loop_
_entity.id
_entity.type
_entity.pdbx_description
1 polymer ?
#
loop_
_entity_poly.entity_id
_entity_poly.type
_entity_poly.pdbx_seq_one_letter_code
_entity_poly.pdbx_strand_id
1 'polypeptide(L)'
;MATEPQGSQWKTLDKDLNRISQVELAATYVARPLVAPGIALAFIVVAGAVAAVFFGHQPSSFVVIAAAIFGAYMAVNIGANDVANNMGPAVGANALTMGGAIVIAALCESAGALLAGGDVVSTISKGIIDPASVADTRIFVWAMMAALVSSALWVNLATWVGAPVSTTHSVVGGVMGAGIAAAGLGAVNWSSMSMIAASWVISPVLGGAVAAMFLAFIKARILYQDDKIAAARTWVPVLVGLMAGVFAAYLALKGLKKIISIDMPMALIIGLVTGLVVYAISAPLIRRASEGMENRNRSVKTLFGLPLVLSAALLSFAHGANDVANAVGPLAAIVHATEFGGFEDKVSIPTWVMIIGAFGISFGLFLFGPKLIRMVGSQITKLNPMRAYC
;
A
#
# COMPACT_ATOMS: atom_id res chain seq x y z
N MET A 1 46.31 33.81 50.96
CA MET A 1 45.68 33.42 49.68
C MET A 1 44.79 32.21 49.98
N ALA A 2 43.51 32.42 50.08
CA ALA A 2 42.55 31.33 50.29
C ALA A 2 42.21 30.72 48.95
N THR A 3 42.53 29.44 48.76
CA THR A 3 42.11 28.64 47.61
C THR A 3 40.61 28.44 47.70
N GLU A 4 39.83 29.02 46.79
CA GLU A 4 38.42 28.71 46.64
C GLU A 4 38.27 27.21 46.32
N PRO A 5 37.28 26.55 46.91
CA PRO A 5 37.13 25.13 46.76
C PRO A 5 36.65 24.80 45.33
N GLN A 6 37.45 24.02 44.61
CA GLN A 6 37.14 23.45 43.28
C GLN A 6 35.73 22.82 43.13
N GLY A 7 35.08 22.49 44.26
CA GLY A 7 33.73 21.91 44.28
C GLY A 7 32.59 22.86 43.89
N SER A 8 32.83 24.19 43.84
CA SER A 8 31.74 25.14 43.44
C SER A 8 31.65 25.32 41.93
N GLN A 9 32.75 25.19 41.19
CA GLN A 9 32.78 25.26 39.72
C GLN A 9 32.11 24.04 39.09
N TRP A 10 32.35 22.85 39.65
CA TRP A 10 31.70 21.62 39.17
C TRP A 10 30.19 21.65 39.39
N LYS A 11 29.69 22.18 40.50
CA LYS A 11 28.23 22.33 40.75
C LYS A 11 27.55 23.26 39.76
N THR A 12 28.22 24.30 39.31
CA THR A 12 27.71 25.24 38.30
C THR A 12 27.69 24.59 36.94
N LEU A 13 28.75 23.86 36.58
CA LEU A 13 28.83 23.11 35.33
C LEU A 13 27.77 22.00 35.24
N ASP A 14 27.59 21.23 36.31
CA ASP A 14 26.53 20.20 36.39
C ASP A 14 25.12 20.80 36.27
N LYS A 15 24.91 21.98 36.83
CA LYS A 15 23.63 22.69 36.71
C LYS A 15 23.36 23.17 35.30
N ASP A 16 24.38 23.65 34.61
CA ASP A 16 24.27 24.11 33.22
C ASP A 16 24.13 22.94 32.25
N LEU A 17 24.83 21.83 32.45
CA LEU A 17 24.65 20.60 31.72
C LEU A 17 23.25 20.03 31.90
N ASN A 18 22.71 20.01 33.10
CA ASN A 18 21.32 19.59 33.35
C ASN A 18 20.30 20.51 32.67
N ARG A 19 20.53 21.83 32.66
CA ARG A 19 19.67 22.78 31.92
C ARG A 19 19.70 22.53 30.42
N ILE A 20 20.90 22.34 29.84
CA ILE A 20 21.07 22.04 28.42
C ILE A 20 20.36 20.73 28.08
N SER A 21 20.56 19.69 28.89
CA SER A 21 19.89 18.39 28.72
C SER A 21 18.35 18.50 28.80
N GLN A 22 17.82 19.30 29.71
CA GLN A 22 16.38 19.54 29.81
C GLN A 22 15.82 20.32 28.61
N VAL A 23 16.57 21.31 28.11
CA VAL A 23 16.18 22.06 26.89
C VAL A 23 16.23 21.15 25.66
N GLU A 24 17.24 20.30 25.55
CA GLU A 24 17.41 19.33 24.48
C GLU A 24 16.27 18.28 24.50
N LEU A 25 15.93 17.76 25.68
CA LEU A 25 14.79 16.86 25.87
C LEU A 25 13.46 17.54 25.52
N ALA A 26 13.26 18.77 25.96
CA ALA A 26 12.05 19.53 25.63
C ALA A 26 11.96 19.84 24.13
N ALA A 27 13.05 20.25 23.49
CA ALA A 27 13.13 20.49 22.07
C ALA A 27 12.86 19.20 21.27
N THR A 28 13.43 18.08 21.69
CA THR A 28 13.19 16.77 21.07
C THR A 28 11.74 16.33 21.23
N TYR A 29 11.14 16.56 22.39
CA TYR A 29 9.74 16.23 22.67
C TYR A 29 8.78 17.03 21.79
N VAL A 30 9.03 18.33 21.60
CA VAL A 30 8.23 19.21 20.74
C VAL A 30 8.47 18.91 19.24
N ALA A 31 9.72 18.61 18.86
CA ALA A 31 10.07 18.35 17.45
C ALA A 31 9.60 16.97 16.96
N ARG A 32 9.60 15.95 17.81
CA ARG A 32 9.25 14.57 17.43
C ARG A 32 7.94 14.44 16.65
N PRO A 33 6.81 15.02 17.07
CA PRO A 33 5.55 14.92 16.32
C PRO A 33 5.59 15.65 14.96
N LEU A 34 6.51 16.59 14.76
CA LEU A 34 6.63 17.37 13.53
C LEU A 34 7.58 16.74 12.51
N VAL A 35 8.43 15.79 12.91
CA VAL A 35 9.41 15.16 12.01
C VAL A 35 8.72 14.42 10.85
N ALA A 36 7.73 13.58 11.13
CA ALA A 36 7.04 12.83 10.09
C ALA A 36 6.27 13.74 9.11
N PRO A 37 5.45 14.70 9.57
CA PRO A 37 4.85 15.69 8.68
C PRO A 37 5.87 16.52 7.89
N GLY A 38 7.00 16.89 8.51
CA GLY A 38 8.08 17.64 7.85
C GLY A 38 8.72 16.85 6.71
N ILE A 39 9.02 15.57 6.91
CA ILE A 39 9.56 14.68 5.86
C ILE A 39 8.52 14.48 4.75
N ALA A 40 7.25 14.27 5.09
CA ALA A 40 6.18 14.15 4.11
C ALA A 40 6.05 15.43 3.27
N LEU A 41 6.10 16.61 3.90
CA LEU A 41 6.07 17.89 3.19
C LEU A 41 7.29 18.06 2.28
N ALA A 42 8.49 17.70 2.75
CA ALA A 42 9.70 17.74 1.93
C ALA A 42 9.57 16.84 0.68
N PHE A 43 9.03 15.64 0.82
CA PHE A 43 8.75 14.76 -0.31
C PHE A 43 7.77 15.40 -1.31
N ILE A 44 6.67 16.01 -0.82
CA ILE A 44 5.68 16.68 -1.66
C ILE A 44 6.30 17.87 -2.42
N VAL A 45 7.16 18.64 -1.76
CA VAL A 45 7.89 19.75 -2.40
C VAL A 45 8.86 19.22 -3.47
N VAL A 46 9.58 18.13 -3.18
CA VAL A 46 10.47 17.49 -4.17
C VAL A 46 9.67 16.97 -5.37
N ALA A 47 8.49 16.39 -5.17
CA ALA A 47 7.62 15.95 -6.26
C ALA A 47 7.20 17.11 -7.15
N GLY A 48 6.84 18.25 -6.57
CA GLY A 48 6.58 19.50 -7.32
C GLY A 48 7.81 20.02 -8.07
N ALA A 49 8.99 19.95 -7.46
CA ALA A 49 10.24 20.35 -8.12
C ALA A 49 10.60 19.43 -9.29
N VAL A 50 10.41 18.11 -9.15
CA VAL A 50 10.59 17.14 -10.24
C VAL A 50 9.65 17.49 -11.40
N ALA A 51 8.36 17.73 -11.13
CA ALA A 51 7.43 18.18 -12.16
C ALA A 51 7.86 19.49 -12.82
N ALA A 52 8.38 20.45 -12.06
CA ALA A 52 8.89 21.71 -12.59
C ALA A 52 10.09 21.53 -13.53
N VAL A 53 10.97 20.56 -13.27
CA VAL A 53 12.10 20.24 -14.16
C VAL A 53 11.61 19.69 -15.51
N PHE A 54 10.59 18.84 -15.50
CA PHE A 54 10.06 18.24 -16.74
C PHE A 54 9.14 19.20 -17.52
N PHE A 55 8.38 20.07 -16.84
CA PHE A 55 7.31 20.88 -17.44
C PHE A 55 7.49 22.39 -17.26
N GLY A 56 8.51 22.87 -16.56
CA GLY A 56 8.67 24.28 -16.19
C GLY A 56 8.72 25.27 -17.34
N HIS A 57 8.95 24.81 -18.55
CA HIS A 57 9.04 25.65 -19.76
C HIS A 57 7.72 25.75 -20.55
N GLN A 58 6.66 25.08 -20.10
CA GLN A 58 5.37 25.04 -20.80
C GLN A 58 4.41 26.07 -20.19
N PRO A 59 3.50 26.67 -20.98
CA PRO A 59 2.53 27.67 -20.50
C PRO A 59 1.60 27.16 -19.37
N SER A 60 1.37 25.84 -19.32
CA SER A 60 0.51 25.15 -18.34
C SER A 60 1.27 24.50 -17.18
N SER A 61 2.58 24.78 -17.05
CA SER A 61 3.47 24.17 -16.06
C SER A 61 2.94 24.27 -14.63
N PHE A 62 2.36 25.39 -14.24
CA PHE A 62 1.81 25.58 -12.90
C PHE A 62 0.74 24.53 -12.53
N VAL A 63 -0.14 24.18 -13.47
CA VAL A 63 -1.21 23.19 -13.25
C VAL A 63 -0.63 21.80 -13.04
N VAL A 64 0.35 21.42 -13.86
CA VAL A 64 1.03 20.10 -13.74
C VAL A 64 1.83 20.01 -12.44
N ILE A 65 2.54 21.09 -12.06
CA ILE A 65 3.28 21.15 -10.79
C ILE A 65 2.32 21.02 -9.60
N ALA A 66 1.21 21.75 -9.61
CA ALA A 66 0.19 21.65 -8.57
C ALA A 66 -0.42 20.24 -8.51
N ALA A 67 -0.70 19.64 -9.67
CA ALA A 67 -1.20 18.27 -9.75
C ALA A 67 -0.20 17.23 -9.18
N ALA A 68 1.10 17.41 -9.47
CA ALA A 68 2.16 16.55 -8.92
C ALA A 68 2.24 16.67 -7.40
N ILE A 69 2.12 17.88 -6.84
CA ILE A 69 2.05 18.13 -5.40
C ILE A 69 0.86 17.40 -4.78
N PHE A 70 -0.33 17.54 -5.34
CA PHE A 70 -1.53 16.88 -4.82
C PHE A 70 -1.52 15.36 -5.05
N GLY A 71 -0.97 14.88 -6.16
CA GLY A 71 -0.76 13.46 -6.42
C GLY A 71 0.23 12.84 -5.42
N ALA A 72 1.33 13.53 -5.13
CA ALA A 72 2.28 13.13 -4.10
C ALA A 72 1.64 13.11 -2.70
N TYR A 73 0.83 14.12 -2.37
CA TYR A 73 0.08 14.17 -1.12
C TYR A 73 -0.92 13.00 -1.02
N MET A 74 -1.63 12.69 -2.10
CA MET A 74 -2.53 11.53 -2.14
C MET A 74 -1.75 10.22 -1.97
N ALA A 75 -0.62 10.04 -2.65
CA ALA A 75 0.21 8.84 -2.53
C ALA A 75 0.71 8.61 -1.10
N VAL A 76 1.16 9.68 -0.42
CA VAL A 76 1.55 9.60 1.01
C VAL A 76 0.36 9.17 1.88
N ASN A 77 -0.84 9.67 1.62
CA ASN A 77 -2.03 9.29 2.38
C ASN A 77 -2.47 7.84 2.12
N ILE A 78 -2.34 7.34 0.89
CA ILE A 78 -2.58 5.93 0.56
C ILE A 78 -1.66 5.03 1.41
N GLY A 79 -0.35 5.25 1.34
CA GLY A 79 0.60 4.46 2.11
C GLY A 79 0.40 4.56 3.63
N ALA A 80 0.01 5.73 4.13
CA ALA A 80 -0.28 5.95 5.55
C ALA A 80 -1.49 5.14 6.06
N ASN A 81 -2.52 4.98 5.23
CA ASN A 81 -3.78 4.32 5.61
C ASN A 81 -3.78 2.82 5.29
N ASP A 82 -3.45 2.44 4.06
CA ASP A 82 -3.72 1.10 3.53
C ASP A 82 -2.69 0.04 3.92
N VAL A 83 -1.47 0.43 4.30
CA VAL A 83 -0.45 -0.53 4.78
C VAL A 83 -0.93 -1.38 5.96
N ALA A 84 -1.88 -0.86 6.72
CA ALA A 84 -2.46 -1.57 7.85
C ALA A 84 -3.19 -2.85 7.43
N ASN A 85 -3.80 -2.87 6.24
CA ASN A 85 -4.50 -4.02 5.69
C ASN A 85 -3.53 -5.14 5.32
N ASN A 86 -2.35 -4.79 4.79
CA ASN A 86 -1.36 -5.73 4.30
C ASN A 86 -0.51 -6.31 5.44
N MET A 87 -0.04 -5.46 6.36
CA MET A 87 0.92 -5.82 7.41
C MET A 87 0.29 -6.02 8.79
N GLY A 88 -0.91 -5.47 9.02
CA GLY A 88 -1.62 -5.61 10.29
C GLY A 88 -1.78 -7.05 10.75
N PRO A 89 -2.25 -7.98 9.90
CA PRO A 89 -2.37 -9.39 10.26
C PRO A 89 -1.04 -10.05 10.65
N ALA A 90 0.05 -9.78 9.93
CA ALA A 90 1.36 -10.37 10.19
C ALA A 90 2.00 -9.83 11.49
N VAL A 91 1.86 -8.53 11.75
CA VAL A 91 2.33 -7.90 13.00
C VAL A 91 1.43 -8.31 14.17
N GLY A 92 0.12 -8.31 14.00
CA GLY A 92 -0.85 -8.72 15.02
C GLY A 92 -0.73 -10.18 15.44
N ALA A 93 -0.33 -11.06 14.50
CA ALA A 93 -0.03 -12.47 14.78
C ALA A 93 1.39 -12.70 15.32
N ASN A 94 2.19 -11.65 15.53
CA ASN A 94 3.60 -11.71 15.95
C ASN A 94 4.51 -12.50 14.99
N ALA A 95 4.19 -12.53 13.70
CA ALA A 95 5.05 -13.14 12.69
C ALA A 95 6.12 -12.15 12.18
N LEU A 96 5.86 -10.84 12.27
CA LEU A 96 6.78 -9.78 11.92
C LEU A 96 6.89 -8.74 13.03
N THR A 97 8.08 -8.18 13.18
CA THR A 97 8.27 -6.94 13.94
C THR A 97 7.72 -5.75 13.15
N MET A 98 7.35 -4.66 13.83
CA MET A 98 6.87 -3.44 13.16
C MET A 98 7.87 -2.92 12.13
N GLY A 99 9.17 -2.85 12.48
CA GLY A 99 10.21 -2.38 11.57
C GLY A 99 10.36 -3.30 10.34
N GLY A 100 10.36 -4.62 10.55
CA GLY A 100 10.40 -5.59 9.45
C GLY A 100 9.19 -5.48 8.52
N ALA A 101 8.00 -5.31 9.08
CA ALA A 101 6.77 -5.11 8.31
C ALA A 101 6.84 -3.86 7.42
N ILE A 102 7.30 -2.73 7.97
CA ILE A 102 7.44 -1.48 7.23
C ILE A 102 8.45 -1.62 6.07
N VAL A 103 9.61 -2.25 6.31
CA VAL A 103 10.64 -2.42 5.27
C VAL A 103 10.12 -3.33 4.15
N ILE A 104 9.52 -4.47 4.49
CA ILE A 104 8.94 -5.41 3.51
C ILE A 104 7.82 -4.70 2.72
N ALA A 105 6.91 -4.01 3.40
CA ALA A 105 5.84 -3.30 2.73
C ALA A 105 6.37 -2.22 1.77
N ALA A 106 7.31 -1.37 2.21
CA ALA A 106 7.87 -0.32 1.39
C ALA A 106 8.51 -0.86 0.10
N LEU A 107 9.29 -1.93 0.21
CA LEU A 107 9.94 -2.57 -0.93
C LEU A 107 8.93 -3.23 -1.87
N CYS A 108 8.00 -4.00 -1.31
CA CYS A 108 7.00 -4.74 -2.09
C CYS A 108 5.99 -3.80 -2.76
N GLU A 109 5.49 -2.78 -2.06
CA GLU A 109 4.55 -1.81 -2.62
C GLU A 109 5.20 -0.96 -3.71
N SER A 110 6.44 -0.47 -3.50
CA SER A 110 7.18 0.23 -4.55
C SER A 110 7.41 -0.66 -5.77
N ALA A 111 7.81 -1.91 -5.57
CA ALA A 111 8.02 -2.86 -6.67
C ALA A 111 6.70 -3.14 -7.41
N GLY A 112 5.60 -3.38 -6.68
CA GLY A 112 4.28 -3.59 -7.27
C GLY A 112 3.82 -2.40 -8.10
N ALA A 113 3.93 -1.20 -7.55
CA ALA A 113 3.58 0.05 -8.21
C ALA A 113 4.34 0.24 -9.53
N LEU A 114 5.67 0.10 -9.49
CA LEU A 114 6.52 0.35 -10.66
C LEU A 114 6.40 -0.73 -11.73
N LEU A 115 6.28 -2.02 -11.33
CA LEU A 115 6.27 -3.14 -12.27
C LEU A 115 4.89 -3.45 -12.83
N ALA A 116 3.82 -3.27 -12.05
CA ALA A 116 2.48 -3.71 -12.43
C ALA A 116 1.38 -2.62 -12.34
N GLY A 117 1.70 -1.40 -11.89
CA GLY A 117 0.70 -0.36 -11.56
C GLY A 117 0.02 0.34 -12.75
N GLY A 118 0.52 0.20 -13.96
CA GLY A 118 0.04 1.01 -15.10
C GLY A 118 -1.33 0.66 -15.67
N ASP A 119 -1.85 -0.56 -15.45
CA ASP A 119 -3.08 -1.04 -16.11
C ASP A 119 -4.37 -0.47 -15.48
N VAL A 120 -4.33 -0.11 -14.20
CA VAL A 120 -5.50 0.36 -13.44
C VAL A 120 -5.79 1.86 -13.65
N VAL A 121 -4.78 2.62 -14.07
CA VAL A 121 -4.88 4.08 -14.24
C VAL A 121 -5.93 4.48 -15.27
N SER A 122 -6.07 3.74 -16.36
CA SER A 122 -7.07 4.01 -17.40
C SER A 122 -8.51 3.98 -16.88
N THR A 123 -8.82 3.12 -15.92
CA THR A 123 -10.15 2.99 -15.32
C THR A 123 -10.52 4.23 -14.52
N ILE A 124 -9.59 4.77 -13.73
CA ILE A 124 -9.82 5.96 -12.90
C ILE A 124 -9.91 7.21 -13.75
N SER A 125 -9.08 7.32 -14.79
CA SER A 125 -9.03 8.52 -15.63
C SER A 125 -10.20 8.67 -16.61
N LYS A 126 -10.81 7.56 -17.05
CA LYS A 126 -11.84 7.56 -18.11
C LYS A 126 -13.09 6.72 -17.79
N GLY A 127 -12.99 5.79 -16.85
CA GLY A 127 -14.08 4.84 -16.57
C GLY A 127 -15.22 5.42 -15.74
N ILE A 128 -15.00 6.50 -15.01
CA ILE A 128 -15.94 7.07 -14.04
C ILE A 128 -16.72 8.23 -14.63
N ILE A 129 -16.01 9.13 -15.32
CA ILE A 129 -16.59 10.29 -16.03
C ILE A 129 -16.33 10.09 -17.51
N ASP A 130 -17.32 10.41 -18.35
CA ASP A 130 -17.11 10.54 -19.78
C ASP A 130 -16.43 11.91 -20.06
N PRO A 131 -15.16 11.93 -20.50
CA PRO A 131 -14.47 13.17 -20.78
C PRO A 131 -15.15 14.00 -21.88
N ALA A 132 -15.85 13.34 -22.82
CA ALA A 132 -16.57 14.03 -23.90
C ALA A 132 -17.80 14.80 -23.39
N SER A 133 -18.29 14.47 -22.20
CA SER A 133 -19.41 15.20 -21.57
C SER A 133 -18.96 16.53 -20.93
N VAL A 134 -17.66 16.75 -20.76
CA VAL A 134 -17.11 17.96 -20.16
C VAL A 134 -16.79 18.98 -21.28
N ALA A 135 -17.40 20.14 -21.22
CA ALA A 135 -17.36 21.12 -22.31
C ALA A 135 -15.96 21.70 -22.64
N ASP A 136 -15.03 21.68 -21.68
CA ASP A 136 -13.68 22.26 -21.85
C ASP A 136 -12.64 21.39 -21.12
N THR A 137 -11.52 21.14 -21.78
CA THR A 137 -10.35 20.44 -21.20
C THR A 137 -9.89 21.07 -19.88
N ARG A 138 -9.98 22.40 -19.74
CA ARG A 138 -9.66 23.08 -18.48
C ARG A 138 -10.60 22.67 -17.34
N ILE A 139 -11.89 22.56 -17.60
CA ILE A 139 -12.87 22.15 -16.59
C ILE A 139 -12.56 20.72 -16.14
N PHE A 140 -12.23 19.81 -17.06
CA PHE A 140 -11.81 18.45 -16.75
C PHE A 140 -10.56 18.42 -15.87
N VAL A 141 -9.52 19.20 -16.21
CA VAL A 141 -8.29 19.30 -15.42
C VAL A 141 -8.57 19.78 -13.99
N TRP A 142 -9.41 20.81 -13.82
CA TRP A 142 -9.79 21.28 -12.49
C TRP A 142 -10.67 20.28 -11.73
N ALA A 143 -11.52 19.49 -12.40
CA ALA A 143 -12.29 18.43 -11.80
C ALA A 143 -11.36 17.32 -11.28
N MET A 144 -10.37 16.87 -12.05
CA MET A 144 -9.37 15.90 -11.60
C MET A 144 -8.51 16.42 -10.44
N MET A 145 -8.17 17.70 -10.47
CA MET A 145 -7.47 18.38 -9.37
C MET A 145 -8.32 18.37 -8.08
N ALA A 146 -9.58 18.72 -8.18
CA ALA A 146 -10.53 18.70 -7.05
C ALA A 146 -10.72 17.28 -6.50
N ALA A 147 -10.77 16.27 -7.38
CA ALA A 147 -10.83 14.86 -6.99
C ALA A 147 -9.62 14.43 -6.18
N LEU A 148 -8.39 14.78 -6.62
CA LEU A 148 -7.14 14.49 -5.89
C LEU A 148 -7.15 15.13 -4.50
N VAL A 149 -7.44 16.43 -4.44
CA VAL A 149 -7.40 17.19 -3.18
C VAL A 149 -8.44 16.67 -2.19
N SER A 150 -9.69 16.50 -2.64
CA SER A 150 -10.77 16.05 -1.76
C SER A 150 -10.54 14.63 -1.24
N SER A 151 -10.07 13.73 -2.09
CA SER A 151 -9.74 12.36 -1.70
C SER A 151 -8.57 12.31 -0.73
N ALA A 152 -7.50 13.08 -1.00
CA ALA A 152 -6.34 13.15 -0.14
C ALA A 152 -6.68 13.72 1.24
N LEU A 153 -7.48 14.79 1.29
CA LEU A 153 -7.94 15.37 2.55
C LEU A 153 -8.81 14.41 3.36
N TRP A 154 -9.69 13.67 2.68
CA TRP A 154 -10.53 12.64 3.33
C TRP A 154 -9.69 11.52 3.93
N VAL A 155 -8.76 10.95 3.17
CA VAL A 155 -7.89 9.87 3.65
C VAL A 155 -6.95 10.38 4.76
N ASN A 156 -6.45 11.62 4.65
CA ASN A 156 -5.66 12.26 5.71
C ASN A 156 -6.45 12.39 7.01
N LEU A 157 -7.68 12.90 6.94
CA LEU A 157 -8.56 13.01 8.10
C LEU A 157 -8.82 11.65 8.74
N ALA A 158 -9.14 10.63 7.92
CA ALA A 158 -9.36 9.27 8.40
C ALA A 158 -8.11 8.70 9.10
N THR A 159 -6.92 8.89 8.52
CA THR A 159 -5.65 8.46 9.12
C THR A 159 -5.37 9.20 10.43
N TRP A 160 -5.68 10.50 10.49
CA TRP A 160 -5.49 11.30 11.70
C TRP A 160 -6.36 10.81 12.86
N VAL A 161 -7.65 10.53 12.61
CA VAL A 161 -8.55 9.96 13.63
C VAL A 161 -8.28 8.47 13.92
N GLY A 162 -7.47 7.80 13.07
CA GLY A 162 -7.14 6.38 13.20
C GLY A 162 -8.16 5.45 12.57
N ALA A 163 -8.93 5.89 11.59
CA ALA A 163 -9.90 5.08 10.86
C ALA A 163 -9.29 4.49 9.57
N PRO A 164 -9.25 3.16 9.40
CA PRO A 164 -8.92 2.56 8.12
C PRO A 164 -10.10 2.77 7.16
N VAL A 165 -9.81 3.37 6.01
CA VAL A 165 -10.80 3.65 4.95
C VAL A 165 -10.29 3.13 3.61
N SER A 166 -11.21 2.90 2.66
CA SER A 166 -10.80 2.56 1.29
C SER A 166 -10.35 3.83 0.55
N THR A 167 -9.11 3.86 0.12
CA THR A 167 -8.55 4.94 -0.70
C THR A 167 -9.16 4.91 -2.11
N THR A 168 -9.43 3.72 -2.66
CA THR A 168 -10.13 3.57 -3.94
C THR A 168 -11.54 4.17 -3.89
N HIS A 169 -12.33 3.88 -2.85
CA HIS A 169 -13.66 4.50 -2.70
C HIS A 169 -13.56 6.02 -2.59
N SER A 170 -12.54 6.52 -1.90
CA SER A 170 -12.30 7.96 -1.75
C SER A 170 -12.02 8.63 -3.10
N VAL A 171 -11.15 8.02 -3.92
CA VAL A 171 -10.80 8.57 -5.25
C VAL A 171 -11.97 8.43 -6.23
N VAL A 172 -12.63 7.29 -6.28
CA VAL A 172 -13.81 7.09 -7.14
C VAL A 172 -14.91 8.09 -6.79
N GLY A 173 -15.19 8.27 -5.49
CA GLY A 173 -16.14 9.27 -5.00
C GLY A 173 -15.71 10.70 -5.32
N GLY A 174 -14.42 11.01 -5.16
CA GLY A 174 -13.83 12.31 -5.51
C GLY A 174 -13.97 12.64 -7.00
N VAL A 175 -13.61 11.69 -7.87
CA VAL A 175 -13.73 11.83 -9.33
C VAL A 175 -15.20 11.97 -9.75
N MET A 176 -16.08 11.11 -9.22
CA MET A 176 -17.52 11.20 -9.50
C MET A 176 -18.11 12.53 -9.04
N GLY A 177 -17.82 12.96 -7.80
CA GLY A 177 -18.32 14.23 -7.26
C GLY A 177 -17.83 15.45 -8.03
N ALA A 178 -16.54 15.46 -8.38
CA ALA A 178 -15.96 16.52 -9.20
C ALA A 178 -16.55 16.56 -10.61
N GLY A 179 -16.81 15.40 -11.23
CA GLY A 179 -17.48 15.29 -12.52
C GLY A 179 -18.91 15.79 -12.51
N ILE A 180 -19.68 15.43 -11.47
CA ILE A 180 -21.04 15.94 -11.28
C ILE A 180 -21.05 17.46 -11.13
N ALA A 181 -20.10 18.02 -10.37
CA ALA A 181 -19.97 19.46 -10.20
C ALA A 181 -19.57 20.18 -11.50
N ALA A 182 -18.76 19.54 -12.34
CA ALA A 182 -18.26 20.10 -13.59
C ALA A 182 -19.25 20.03 -14.75
N ALA A 183 -20.02 18.94 -14.87
CA ALA A 183 -20.85 18.68 -16.06
C ALA A 183 -22.22 18.03 -15.73
N GLY A 184 -22.61 18.00 -14.45
CA GLY A 184 -23.90 17.45 -14.02
C GLY A 184 -23.92 15.91 -13.93
N LEU A 185 -25.06 15.37 -13.52
CA LEU A 185 -25.27 13.92 -13.32
C LEU A 185 -25.10 13.09 -14.60
N GLY A 186 -25.30 13.70 -15.77
CA GLY A 186 -25.14 13.05 -17.08
C GLY A 186 -23.71 12.75 -17.46
N ALA A 187 -22.71 13.39 -16.80
CA ALA A 187 -21.31 13.14 -17.03
C ALA A 187 -20.80 11.82 -16.46
N VAL A 188 -21.53 11.25 -15.52
CA VAL A 188 -21.13 10.02 -14.83
C VAL A 188 -21.52 8.80 -15.67
N ASN A 189 -20.53 7.92 -15.86
CA ASN A 189 -20.79 6.60 -16.45
C ASN A 189 -21.45 5.69 -15.41
N TRP A 190 -22.78 5.75 -15.31
CA TRP A 190 -23.54 4.99 -14.33
C TRP A 190 -23.44 3.48 -14.51
N SER A 191 -23.20 3.00 -15.74
CA SER A 191 -22.94 1.58 -15.99
C SER A 191 -21.63 1.13 -15.32
N SER A 192 -20.55 1.84 -15.52
CA SER A 192 -19.28 1.58 -14.84
C SER A 192 -19.40 1.73 -13.34
N MET A 193 -20.09 2.78 -12.86
CA MET A 193 -20.29 3.01 -11.43
C MET A 193 -21.10 1.89 -10.76
N SER A 194 -22.13 1.36 -11.42
CA SER A 194 -22.89 0.23 -10.87
C SER A 194 -22.05 -1.05 -10.77
N MET A 195 -21.19 -1.34 -11.76
CA MET A 195 -20.25 -2.46 -11.71
C MET A 195 -19.21 -2.28 -10.60
N ILE A 196 -18.67 -1.07 -10.43
CA ILE A 196 -17.73 -0.74 -9.35
C ILE A 196 -18.43 -0.94 -7.99
N ALA A 197 -19.61 -0.38 -7.80
CA ALA A 197 -20.38 -0.53 -6.56
C ALA A 197 -20.75 -1.99 -6.26
N ALA A 198 -21.11 -2.77 -7.28
CA ALA A 198 -21.36 -4.21 -7.13
C ALA A 198 -20.09 -4.95 -6.68
N SER A 199 -18.90 -4.59 -7.23
CA SER A 199 -17.64 -5.18 -6.84
C SER A 199 -17.29 -4.91 -5.38
N TRP A 200 -17.66 -3.76 -4.82
CA TRP A 200 -17.45 -3.41 -3.40
C TRP A 200 -18.21 -4.33 -2.43
N VAL A 201 -19.29 -4.92 -2.88
CA VAL A 201 -20.05 -5.92 -2.10
C VAL A 201 -19.57 -7.34 -2.40
N ILE A 202 -19.37 -7.67 -3.68
CA ILE A 202 -19.04 -9.02 -4.12
C ILE A 202 -17.64 -9.42 -3.65
N SER A 203 -16.65 -8.52 -3.78
CA SER A 203 -15.24 -8.83 -3.46
C SER A 203 -15.01 -9.21 -1.98
N PRO A 204 -15.52 -8.47 -0.97
CA PRO A 204 -15.38 -8.87 0.42
C PRO A 204 -16.08 -10.20 0.74
N VAL A 205 -17.25 -10.45 0.16
CA VAL A 205 -17.99 -11.70 0.36
C VAL A 205 -17.22 -12.88 -0.21
N LEU A 206 -16.71 -12.77 -1.44
CA LEU A 206 -15.88 -13.81 -2.06
C LEU A 206 -14.57 -14.01 -1.31
N GLY A 207 -13.88 -12.93 -0.95
CA GLY A 207 -12.66 -12.99 -0.16
C GLY A 207 -12.87 -13.69 1.19
N GLY A 208 -13.94 -13.31 1.90
CA GLY A 208 -14.32 -13.95 3.16
C GLY A 208 -14.66 -15.44 3.01
N ALA A 209 -15.37 -15.82 1.94
CA ALA A 209 -15.69 -17.21 1.64
C ALA A 209 -14.40 -18.04 1.36
N VAL A 210 -13.49 -17.50 0.56
CA VAL A 210 -12.20 -18.13 0.25
C VAL A 210 -11.35 -18.27 1.53
N ALA A 211 -11.24 -17.22 2.34
CA ALA A 211 -10.52 -17.27 3.62
C ALA A 211 -11.12 -18.31 4.59
N ALA A 212 -12.45 -18.39 4.68
CA ALA A 212 -13.15 -19.38 5.49
C ALA A 212 -12.88 -20.80 4.99
N MET A 213 -12.87 -21.01 3.67
CA MET A 213 -12.54 -22.30 3.05
C MET A 213 -11.10 -22.74 3.37
N PHE A 214 -10.11 -21.83 3.23
CA PHE A 214 -8.72 -22.11 3.59
C PHE A 214 -8.57 -22.41 5.08
N LEU A 215 -9.24 -21.65 5.94
CA LEU A 215 -9.21 -21.89 7.38
C LEU A 215 -9.86 -23.23 7.74
N ALA A 216 -10.98 -23.60 7.12
CA ALA A 216 -11.62 -24.90 7.29
C ALA A 216 -10.69 -26.04 6.85
N PHE A 217 -10.03 -25.88 5.71
CA PHE A 217 -9.02 -26.82 5.21
C PHE A 217 -7.86 -27.00 6.19
N ILE A 218 -7.26 -25.89 6.68
CA ILE A 218 -6.16 -25.93 7.66
C ILE A 218 -6.60 -26.65 8.96
N LYS A 219 -7.81 -26.36 9.44
CA LYS A 219 -8.36 -27.05 10.61
C LYS A 219 -8.52 -28.55 10.37
N ALA A 220 -9.18 -28.92 9.27
CA ALA A 220 -9.48 -30.32 8.96
C ALA A 220 -8.22 -31.15 8.66
N ARG A 221 -7.26 -30.59 7.91
CA ARG A 221 -6.09 -31.32 7.42
C ARG A 221 -4.85 -31.18 8.28
N ILE A 222 -4.80 -30.23 9.21
CA ILE A 222 -3.62 -29.99 10.05
C ILE A 222 -3.99 -30.01 11.54
N LEU A 223 -4.92 -29.14 11.98
CA LEU A 223 -5.16 -28.91 13.41
C LEU A 223 -5.92 -30.04 14.09
N TYR A 224 -6.82 -30.69 13.36
CA TYR A 224 -7.65 -31.79 13.90
C TYR A 224 -7.05 -33.20 13.66
N GLN A 225 -5.81 -33.25 13.12
CA GLN A 225 -5.09 -34.52 12.98
C GLN A 225 -4.41 -34.89 14.30
N ASP A 226 -4.26 -36.19 14.54
CA ASP A 226 -3.56 -36.70 15.72
C ASP A 226 -2.09 -36.25 15.70
N ASP A 227 -1.38 -36.46 14.59
CA ASP A 227 -0.04 -35.90 14.37
C ASP A 227 -0.09 -34.61 13.53
N LYS A 228 -0.20 -33.47 14.21
CA LYS A 228 -0.28 -32.15 13.63
C LYS A 228 1.02 -31.75 12.95
N ILE A 229 2.16 -32.23 13.44
CA ILE A 229 3.47 -31.88 12.88
C ILE A 229 3.68 -32.59 11.54
N ALA A 230 3.37 -33.93 11.48
CA ALA A 230 3.42 -34.65 10.21
C ALA A 230 2.44 -34.08 9.19
N ALA A 231 1.23 -33.73 9.62
CA ALA A 231 0.25 -33.06 8.77
C ALA A 231 0.74 -31.68 8.28
N ALA A 232 1.36 -30.86 9.15
CA ALA A 232 1.91 -29.57 8.76
C ALA A 232 3.08 -29.72 7.78
N ARG A 233 3.97 -30.70 7.96
CA ARG A 233 5.06 -31.02 7.02
C ARG A 233 4.55 -31.33 5.60
N THR A 234 3.36 -31.89 5.49
CA THR A 234 2.74 -32.22 4.21
C THR A 234 2.02 -31.02 3.61
N TRP A 235 1.16 -30.36 4.39
CA TRP A 235 0.20 -29.38 3.85
C TRP A 235 0.71 -27.93 3.83
N VAL A 236 1.61 -27.53 4.75
CA VAL A 236 2.13 -26.16 4.73
C VAL A 236 2.91 -25.86 3.44
N PRO A 237 3.83 -26.74 2.96
CA PRO A 237 4.48 -26.51 1.66
C PRO A 237 3.51 -26.46 0.48
N VAL A 238 2.45 -27.25 0.49
CA VAL A 238 1.41 -27.22 -0.55
C VAL A 238 0.70 -25.88 -0.56
N LEU A 239 0.32 -25.35 0.60
CA LEU A 239 -0.32 -24.04 0.72
C LEU A 239 0.61 -22.90 0.25
N VAL A 240 1.88 -22.95 0.61
CA VAL A 240 2.88 -21.96 0.16
C VAL A 240 3.11 -22.05 -1.34
N GLY A 241 3.23 -23.26 -1.88
CA GLY A 241 3.37 -23.47 -3.33
C GLY A 241 2.14 -22.97 -4.11
N LEU A 242 0.93 -23.27 -3.64
CA LEU A 242 -0.31 -22.79 -4.22
C LEU A 242 -0.37 -21.26 -4.23
N MET A 243 -0.08 -20.62 -3.10
CA MET A 243 -0.05 -19.16 -2.97
C MET A 243 0.94 -18.52 -3.96
N ALA A 244 2.17 -19.01 -4.00
CA ALA A 244 3.20 -18.51 -4.91
C ALA A 244 2.84 -18.75 -6.38
N GLY A 245 2.24 -19.88 -6.69
CA GLY A 245 1.80 -20.23 -8.05
C GLY A 245 0.68 -19.31 -8.53
N VAL A 246 -0.35 -19.10 -7.72
CA VAL A 246 -1.45 -18.19 -8.06
C VAL A 246 -0.95 -16.77 -8.23
N PHE A 247 -0.05 -16.32 -7.35
CA PHE A 247 0.54 -14.99 -7.44
C PHE A 247 1.41 -14.83 -8.70
N ALA A 248 2.22 -15.84 -9.07
CA ALA A 248 3.02 -15.81 -10.28
C ALA A 248 2.16 -15.75 -11.55
N ALA A 249 1.04 -16.50 -11.59
CA ALA A 249 0.08 -16.42 -12.68
C ALA A 249 -0.57 -15.01 -12.77
N TYR A 250 -0.96 -14.43 -11.63
CA TYR A 250 -1.46 -13.07 -11.58
C TYR A 250 -0.42 -12.04 -12.08
N LEU A 251 0.83 -12.15 -11.64
CA LEU A 251 1.90 -11.26 -12.05
C LEU A 251 2.22 -11.39 -13.54
N ALA A 252 2.19 -12.61 -14.09
CA ALA A 252 2.35 -12.85 -15.51
C ALA A 252 1.29 -12.14 -16.34
N LEU A 253 0.01 -12.22 -15.92
CA LEU A 253 -1.10 -11.58 -16.63
C LEU A 253 -1.11 -10.06 -16.50
N LYS A 254 -0.67 -9.51 -15.36
CA LYS A 254 -0.75 -8.06 -15.08
C LYS A 254 0.56 -7.34 -15.33
N GLY A 255 1.69 -7.87 -14.85
CA GLY A 255 2.99 -7.19 -14.92
C GLY A 255 3.73 -7.46 -16.22
N LEU A 256 3.89 -8.75 -16.59
CA LEU A 256 4.69 -9.15 -17.76
C LEU A 256 3.99 -8.89 -19.09
N LYS A 257 2.67 -8.76 -19.11
CA LYS A 257 1.90 -8.48 -20.33
C LYS A 257 2.35 -7.20 -21.06
N LYS A 258 3.01 -6.28 -20.37
CA LYS A 258 3.59 -5.06 -20.97
C LYS A 258 4.84 -5.32 -21.81
N ILE A 259 5.56 -6.41 -21.52
CA ILE A 259 6.84 -6.76 -22.15
C ILE A 259 6.64 -7.90 -23.15
N ILE A 260 5.80 -8.87 -22.79
CA ILE A 260 5.54 -10.08 -23.57
C ILE A 260 4.03 -10.33 -23.57
N SER A 261 3.45 -10.66 -24.73
CA SER A 261 2.05 -11.09 -24.81
C SER A 261 1.88 -12.45 -24.13
N ILE A 262 1.38 -12.44 -22.89
CA ILE A 262 1.10 -13.67 -22.13
C ILE A 262 -0.40 -13.90 -22.14
N ASP A 263 -0.80 -15.06 -22.65
CA ASP A 263 -2.18 -15.56 -22.60
C ASP A 263 -2.47 -16.32 -21.29
N MET A 264 -3.74 -16.65 -21.07
CA MET A 264 -4.16 -17.38 -19.86
C MET A 264 -3.48 -18.75 -19.70
N PRO A 265 -3.37 -19.60 -20.76
CA PRO A 265 -2.66 -20.88 -20.65
C PRO A 265 -1.20 -20.72 -20.21
N MET A 266 -0.47 -19.79 -20.82
CA MET A 266 0.93 -19.52 -20.46
C MET A 266 1.07 -19.03 -19.02
N ALA A 267 0.17 -18.14 -18.56
CA ALA A 267 0.16 -17.67 -17.18
C ALA A 267 -0.09 -18.81 -16.18
N LEU A 268 -1.00 -19.74 -16.51
CA LEU A 268 -1.26 -20.92 -15.67
C LEU A 268 -0.05 -21.86 -15.63
N ILE A 269 0.66 -22.04 -16.73
CA ILE A 269 1.91 -22.83 -16.77
C ILE A 269 2.97 -22.18 -15.89
N ILE A 270 3.19 -20.87 -16.03
CA ILE A 270 4.12 -20.11 -15.17
C ILE A 270 3.76 -20.27 -13.70
N GLY A 271 2.48 -20.14 -13.38
CA GLY A 271 1.99 -20.33 -12.02
C GLY A 271 2.22 -21.75 -11.48
N LEU A 272 1.93 -22.77 -12.30
CA LEU A 272 2.14 -24.17 -11.91
C LEU A 272 3.62 -24.46 -11.67
N VAL A 273 4.49 -24.07 -12.59
CA VAL A 273 5.95 -24.27 -12.46
C VAL A 273 6.49 -23.55 -11.23
N THR A 274 6.12 -22.28 -11.02
CA THR A 274 6.53 -21.52 -9.85
C THR A 274 6.01 -22.18 -8.56
N GLY A 275 4.76 -22.61 -8.53
CA GLY A 275 4.18 -23.29 -7.40
C GLY A 275 4.91 -24.58 -7.05
N LEU A 276 5.27 -25.41 -8.03
CA LEU A 276 6.02 -26.65 -7.83
C LEU A 276 7.45 -26.37 -7.33
N VAL A 277 8.13 -25.37 -7.87
CA VAL A 277 9.47 -24.96 -7.42
C VAL A 277 9.42 -24.48 -5.96
N VAL A 278 8.48 -23.62 -5.62
CA VAL A 278 8.31 -23.11 -4.25
C VAL A 278 7.92 -24.23 -3.28
N TYR A 279 7.07 -25.15 -3.71
CA TYR A 279 6.76 -26.36 -2.93
C TYR A 279 8.03 -27.18 -2.66
N ALA A 280 8.84 -27.44 -3.69
CA ALA A 280 10.07 -28.24 -3.57
C ALA A 280 11.11 -27.58 -2.64
N ILE A 281 11.17 -26.25 -2.61
CA ILE A 281 12.04 -25.48 -1.71
C ILE A 281 11.47 -25.45 -0.30
N SER A 282 10.18 -25.21 -0.15
CA SER A 282 9.55 -25.05 1.18
C SER A 282 9.42 -26.37 1.95
N ALA A 283 9.26 -27.52 1.27
CA ALA A 283 9.11 -28.81 1.91
C ALA A 283 10.31 -29.19 2.82
N PRO A 284 11.57 -29.14 2.37
CA PRO A 284 12.72 -29.42 3.25
C PRO A 284 12.89 -28.35 4.34
N LEU A 285 12.55 -27.08 4.07
CA LEU A 285 12.62 -26.01 5.07
C LEU A 285 11.63 -26.25 6.22
N ILE A 286 10.39 -26.58 5.90
CA ILE A 286 9.37 -26.90 6.92
C ILE A 286 9.72 -28.17 7.70
N ARG A 287 10.28 -29.20 7.03
CA ARG A 287 10.76 -30.42 7.70
C ARG A 287 11.85 -30.07 8.72
N ARG A 288 12.88 -29.35 8.34
CA ARG A 288 13.97 -28.91 9.23
C ARG A 288 13.44 -28.03 10.36
N ALA A 289 12.60 -27.05 10.06
CA ALA A 289 12.03 -26.15 11.06
C ALA A 289 11.13 -26.88 12.08
N SER A 290 10.58 -28.03 11.71
CA SER A 290 9.70 -28.82 12.57
C SER A 290 10.41 -29.93 13.36
N GLU A 291 11.73 -30.11 13.18
CA GLU A 291 12.52 -31.11 13.95
C GLU A 291 12.55 -30.73 15.43
N GLY A 292 12.25 -31.73 16.27
CA GLY A 292 12.19 -31.51 17.72
C GLY A 292 10.98 -30.74 18.24
N MET A 293 10.04 -30.33 17.38
CA MET A 293 8.83 -29.64 17.83
C MET A 293 7.83 -30.61 18.46
N GLU A 294 7.26 -30.21 19.59
CA GLU A 294 6.17 -30.96 20.23
C GLU A 294 4.90 -30.95 19.36
N ASN A 295 4.13 -32.02 19.37
CA ASN A 295 2.87 -32.14 18.65
C ASN A 295 1.75 -31.31 19.28
N ARG A 296 1.87 -29.96 19.18
CA ARG A 296 0.95 -28.98 19.76
C ARG A 296 0.55 -27.91 18.74
N ASN A 297 -0.61 -27.32 18.96
CA ASN A 297 -1.10 -26.19 18.14
C ASN A 297 -0.13 -25.01 18.13
N ARG A 298 0.67 -24.80 19.18
CA ARG A 298 1.68 -23.74 19.25
C ARG A 298 2.79 -23.96 18.21
N SER A 299 3.26 -25.18 18.05
CA SER A 299 4.27 -25.56 17.07
C SER A 299 3.78 -25.34 15.63
N VAL A 300 2.53 -25.71 15.35
CA VAL A 300 1.91 -25.45 14.05
C VAL A 300 1.84 -23.93 13.77
N LYS A 301 1.47 -23.10 14.76
CA LYS A 301 1.48 -21.63 14.61
C LYS A 301 2.85 -21.09 14.20
N THR A 302 3.93 -21.63 14.78
CA THR A 302 5.30 -21.24 14.45
C THR A 302 5.64 -21.59 13.00
N LEU A 303 5.22 -22.76 12.51
CA LEU A 303 5.42 -23.18 11.12
C LEU A 303 4.68 -22.31 10.10
N PHE A 304 3.59 -21.65 10.49
CA PHE A 304 2.87 -20.68 9.66
C PHE A 304 3.49 -19.27 9.67
N GLY A 305 4.50 -19.01 10.49
CA GLY A 305 5.13 -17.69 10.57
C GLY A 305 5.73 -17.25 9.24
N LEU A 306 6.61 -18.04 8.63
CA LEU A 306 7.23 -17.73 7.33
C LEU A 306 6.20 -17.67 6.18
N PRO A 307 5.26 -18.63 6.03
CA PRO A 307 4.17 -18.50 5.07
C PRO A 307 3.38 -17.19 5.18
N LEU A 308 3.08 -16.74 6.41
CA LEU A 308 2.38 -15.50 6.66
C LEU A 308 3.20 -14.28 6.23
N VAL A 309 4.51 -14.27 6.49
CA VAL A 309 5.40 -13.18 6.04
C VAL A 309 5.41 -13.09 4.52
N LEU A 310 5.51 -14.23 3.83
CA LEU A 310 5.42 -14.28 2.38
C LEU A 310 4.07 -13.79 1.86
N SER A 311 2.97 -14.23 2.47
CA SER A 311 1.62 -13.79 2.12
C SER A 311 1.48 -12.27 2.26
N ALA A 312 1.95 -11.69 3.36
CA ALA A 312 1.93 -10.24 3.58
C ALA A 312 2.78 -9.47 2.55
N ALA A 313 3.96 -10.00 2.19
CA ALA A 313 4.82 -9.41 1.15
C ALA A 313 4.16 -9.43 -0.23
N LEU A 314 3.56 -10.56 -0.63
CA LEU A 314 2.85 -10.70 -1.90
C LEU A 314 1.60 -9.80 -1.94
N LEU A 315 0.86 -9.72 -0.83
CA LEU A 315 -0.29 -8.82 -0.71
C LEU A 315 0.14 -7.36 -0.83
N SER A 316 1.25 -6.95 -0.19
CA SER A 316 1.80 -5.59 -0.33
C SER A 316 2.23 -5.29 -1.77
N PHE A 317 2.81 -6.26 -2.47
CA PHE A 317 3.13 -6.09 -3.89
C PHE A 317 1.86 -5.88 -4.72
N ALA A 318 0.84 -6.72 -4.54
CA ALA A 318 -0.44 -6.61 -5.25
C ALA A 318 -1.15 -5.28 -4.93
N HIS A 319 -1.10 -4.85 -3.67
CA HIS A 319 -1.62 -3.56 -3.22
C HIS A 319 -0.93 -2.40 -3.93
N GLY A 320 0.43 -2.33 -3.90
CA GLY A 320 1.17 -1.28 -4.60
C GLY A 320 0.84 -1.24 -6.10
N ALA A 321 0.69 -2.41 -6.74
CA ALA A 321 0.31 -2.51 -8.14
C ALA A 321 -1.09 -1.94 -8.45
N ASN A 322 -2.04 -2.07 -7.54
CA ASN A 322 -3.40 -1.58 -7.73
C ASN A 322 -3.56 -0.14 -7.26
N ASP A 323 -3.09 0.19 -6.07
CA ASP A 323 -3.47 1.42 -5.40
C ASP A 323 -2.60 2.62 -5.75
N VAL A 324 -1.45 2.40 -6.40
CA VAL A 324 -0.71 3.49 -7.04
C VAL A 324 -1.60 4.25 -8.03
N ALA A 325 -2.54 3.58 -8.70
CA ALA A 325 -3.46 4.19 -9.65
C ALA A 325 -4.41 5.22 -9.00
N ASN A 326 -4.70 5.09 -7.71
CA ASN A 326 -5.51 6.04 -6.97
C ASN A 326 -4.85 7.44 -6.85
N ALA A 327 -3.51 7.47 -6.76
CA ALA A 327 -2.75 8.72 -6.77
C ALA A 327 -2.42 9.18 -8.19
N VAL A 328 -1.93 8.25 -9.04
CA VAL A 328 -1.42 8.61 -10.37
C VAL A 328 -2.50 8.67 -11.45
N GLY A 329 -3.69 8.11 -11.24
CA GLY A 329 -4.78 8.12 -12.23
C GLY A 329 -5.23 9.52 -12.58
N PRO A 330 -5.75 10.31 -11.62
CA PRO A 330 -6.14 11.69 -11.87
C PRO A 330 -4.93 12.57 -12.26
N LEU A 331 -3.74 12.35 -11.69
CA LEU A 331 -2.52 13.06 -12.07
C LEU A 331 -2.14 12.80 -13.53
N ALA A 332 -2.12 11.56 -13.98
CA ALA A 332 -1.83 11.20 -15.36
C ALA A 332 -2.87 11.78 -16.34
N ALA A 333 -4.15 11.80 -15.93
CA ALA A 333 -5.21 12.41 -16.71
C ALA A 333 -4.99 13.93 -16.89
N ILE A 334 -4.55 14.64 -15.84
CA ILE A 334 -4.21 16.06 -15.90
C ILE A 334 -3.02 16.29 -16.82
N VAL A 335 -1.93 15.54 -16.65
CA VAL A 335 -0.72 15.66 -17.47
C VAL A 335 -1.06 15.44 -18.94
N HIS A 336 -1.77 14.36 -19.26
CA HIS A 336 -2.17 14.04 -20.62
C HIS A 336 -3.07 15.11 -21.26
N ALA A 337 -4.10 15.56 -20.53
CA ALA A 337 -5.00 16.63 -21.01
C ALA A 337 -4.27 17.95 -21.24
N THR A 338 -3.22 18.22 -20.47
CA THR A 338 -2.43 19.42 -20.56
C THR A 338 -1.43 19.39 -21.72
N GLU A 339 -0.82 18.21 -21.99
CA GLU A 339 0.16 18.04 -23.08
C GLU A 339 -0.48 17.95 -24.46
N PHE A 340 -1.56 17.18 -24.57
CA PHE A 340 -2.15 16.83 -25.87
C PHE A 340 -3.43 17.61 -26.18
N GLY A 341 -3.95 18.39 -25.23
CA GLY A 341 -5.14 19.23 -25.43
C GLY A 341 -6.44 18.48 -25.71
N GLY A 342 -6.46 17.15 -25.49
CA GLY A 342 -7.57 16.28 -25.85
C GLY A 342 -7.63 14.99 -25.02
N PHE A 343 -8.62 14.17 -25.35
CA PHE A 343 -8.92 12.90 -24.66
C PHE A 343 -8.60 11.73 -25.59
N GLU A 344 -7.38 11.19 -25.53
CA GLU A 344 -7.04 9.98 -26.30
C GLU A 344 -7.44 8.71 -25.56
N ASP A 345 -7.68 7.61 -26.33
CA ASP A 345 -8.16 6.32 -25.78
C ASP A 345 -7.17 5.61 -24.85
N LYS A 346 -5.87 5.94 -24.92
CA LYS A 346 -4.86 5.40 -24.01
C LYS A 346 -4.03 6.53 -23.42
N VAL A 347 -4.20 6.74 -22.11
CA VAL A 347 -3.32 7.63 -21.36
C VAL A 347 -1.99 6.91 -21.12
N SER A 348 -0.93 7.38 -21.78
CA SER A 348 0.43 6.97 -21.45
C SER A 348 0.80 7.62 -20.12
N ILE A 349 1.21 6.79 -19.15
CA ILE A 349 1.62 7.30 -17.84
C ILE A 349 3.10 7.59 -17.87
N PRO A 350 3.53 8.84 -17.70
CA PRO A 350 4.94 9.17 -17.63
C PRO A 350 5.61 8.45 -16.44
N THR A 351 6.83 7.95 -16.65
CA THR A 351 7.57 7.21 -15.60
C THR A 351 7.76 8.02 -14.33
N TRP A 352 7.98 9.33 -14.44
CA TRP A 352 8.12 10.20 -13.28
C TRP A 352 6.86 10.27 -12.41
N VAL A 353 5.67 10.19 -13.00
CA VAL A 353 4.38 10.12 -12.30
C VAL A 353 4.30 8.82 -11.50
N MET A 354 4.68 7.70 -12.12
CA MET A 354 4.72 6.40 -11.42
C MET A 354 5.72 6.40 -10.27
N ILE A 355 6.87 7.03 -10.44
CA ILE A 355 7.89 7.18 -9.39
C ILE A 355 7.33 7.98 -8.21
N ILE A 356 6.68 9.11 -8.45
CA ILE A 356 6.04 9.90 -7.39
C ILE A 356 5.00 9.06 -6.64
N GLY A 357 4.16 8.31 -7.34
CA GLY A 357 3.16 7.45 -6.72
C GLY A 357 3.78 6.35 -5.86
N ALA A 358 4.74 5.59 -6.42
CA ALA A 358 5.38 4.48 -5.75
C ALA A 358 6.15 4.91 -4.48
N PHE A 359 6.98 5.95 -4.59
CA PHE A 359 7.73 6.47 -3.45
C PHE A 359 6.82 7.18 -2.44
N GLY A 360 5.77 7.88 -2.91
CA GLY A 360 4.79 8.51 -2.03
C GLY A 360 4.09 7.51 -1.13
N ILE A 361 3.63 6.38 -1.67
CA ILE A 361 3.06 5.28 -0.90
C ILE A 361 4.07 4.78 0.13
N SER A 362 5.32 4.50 -0.27
CA SER A 362 6.36 4.02 0.63
C SER A 362 6.72 5.02 1.73
N PHE A 363 6.80 6.31 1.44
CA PHE A 363 6.99 7.34 2.46
C PHE A 363 5.82 7.41 3.43
N GLY A 364 4.58 7.36 2.92
CA GLY A 364 3.37 7.39 3.74
C GLY A 364 3.32 6.25 4.74
N LEU A 365 3.55 5.02 4.28
CA LEU A 365 3.56 3.84 5.14
C LEU A 365 4.70 3.87 6.18
N PHE A 366 5.87 4.37 5.80
CA PHE A 366 7.00 4.49 6.71
C PHE A 366 6.73 5.49 7.84
N LEU A 367 6.18 6.66 7.49
CA LEU A 367 6.00 7.77 8.43
C LEU A 367 4.76 7.60 9.33
N PHE A 368 3.66 7.12 8.79
CA PHE A 368 2.36 7.12 9.46
C PHE A 368 1.73 5.74 9.66
N GLY A 369 2.17 4.72 8.91
CA GLY A 369 1.65 3.35 8.94
C GLY A 369 1.62 2.67 10.31
N PRO A 370 2.63 2.85 11.20
CA PRO A 370 2.70 2.13 12.48
C PRO A 370 1.45 2.29 13.37
N LYS A 371 0.78 3.43 13.33
CA LYS A 371 -0.44 3.69 14.12
C LYS A 371 -1.57 2.75 13.68
N LEU A 372 -1.85 2.70 12.38
CA LEU A 372 -2.94 1.90 11.83
C LEU A 372 -2.61 0.40 11.80
N ILE A 373 -1.34 0.03 11.53
CA ILE A 373 -0.89 -1.38 11.62
C ILE A 373 -1.19 -1.96 13.01
N ARG A 374 -0.89 -1.23 14.08
CA ARG A 374 -1.18 -1.67 15.46
C ARG A 374 -2.68 -1.81 15.69
N MET A 375 -3.46 -0.86 15.21
CA MET A 375 -4.90 -0.89 15.40
C MET A 375 -5.54 -2.08 14.68
N VAL A 376 -5.27 -2.28 13.40
CA VAL A 376 -5.80 -3.39 12.62
C VAL A 376 -5.30 -4.73 13.16
N GLY A 377 -4.00 -4.82 13.50
CA GLY A 377 -3.38 -6.07 13.96
C GLY A 377 -3.82 -6.54 15.35
N SER A 378 -4.25 -5.64 16.24
CA SER A 378 -4.52 -6.00 17.63
C SER A 378 -5.89 -5.62 18.17
N GLN A 379 -6.55 -4.61 17.59
CA GLN A 379 -7.80 -4.08 18.14
C GLN A 379 -9.07 -4.59 17.42
N ILE A 380 -8.98 -4.93 16.13
CA ILE A 380 -10.14 -5.41 15.37
C ILE A 380 -10.45 -6.88 15.73
N THR A 381 -9.44 -7.76 15.71
CA THR A 381 -9.60 -9.17 16.07
C THR A 381 -8.28 -9.77 16.55
N LYS A 382 -8.38 -10.78 17.42
CA LYS A 382 -7.19 -11.54 17.84
C LYS A 382 -6.80 -12.51 16.75
N LEU A 383 -5.79 -12.16 15.98
CA LEU A 383 -5.22 -12.99 14.95
C LEU A 383 -4.16 -13.93 15.51
N ASN A 384 -4.04 -15.08 14.88
CA ASN A 384 -2.89 -15.99 15.03
C ASN A 384 -2.34 -16.29 13.62
N PRO A 385 -1.11 -16.83 13.47
CA PRO A 385 -0.47 -16.97 12.15
C PRO A 385 -1.31 -17.72 11.11
N MET A 386 -2.11 -18.71 11.51
CA MET A 386 -2.96 -19.46 10.58
C MET A 386 -4.16 -18.64 10.10
N ARG A 387 -4.82 -17.90 11.02
CA ARG A 387 -5.95 -17.04 10.65
C ARG A 387 -5.50 -15.82 9.84
N ALA A 388 -4.31 -15.31 10.17
CA ALA A 388 -3.73 -14.18 9.48
C ALA A 388 -3.22 -14.56 8.07
N TYR A 389 -2.84 -15.83 7.86
CA TYR A 389 -2.44 -16.37 6.56
C TYR A 389 -3.64 -16.53 5.61
N CYS A 390 -4.84 -16.91 6.12
CA CYS A 390 -6.07 -17.04 5.32
C CYS A 390 -6.67 -15.68 4.96
#